data_1709eb115fbb8b7d6e66aee3bc280b35
#
_entry.id   1709eb115fbb8b7d6e66aee3bc280b35
#
_cell.length_a   1.000
_cell.length_b   1.000
_cell.length_c   1.000
_cell.angle_alpha   90.00
_cell.angle_beta   90.00
_cell.angle_gamma   90.00
#
_symmetry.space_group_name_H-M   'P 1'
#
loop_
_entity.id
_entity.type
_entity.pdbx_description
1 polymer ?
#
loop_
_entity_poly.entity_id
_entity_poly.type
_entity_poly.pdbx_seq_one_letter_code
_entity_poly.pdbx_strand_id
1 'polypeptide(L)' 'MAREEIQSEVTGTVWKIEMKVGDDISDGDTIMILESMKMEIPVISTEDGKLVEILVKEEEPVSEGQVVAVVETS' A
#
# COMPACT_ATOMS: atom_id res chain seq x y z
N MET A 1 -20.04 -4.33 1.02
CA MET A 1 -18.64 -4.13 1.42
C MET A 1 -17.74 -5.08 0.66
N ALA A 2 -16.71 -4.57 0.06
CA ALA A 2 -15.77 -5.35 -0.71
C ALA A 2 -14.34 -5.10 -0.23
N ARG A 3 -13.48 -6.07 -0.43
CA ARG A 3 -12.06 -5.90 -0.13
C ARG A 3 -11.29 -5.79 -1.42
N GLU A 4 -10.43 -4.77 -1.47
CA GLU A 4 -9.55 -4.55 -2.60
C GLU A 4 -8.11 -4.82 -2.16
N GLU A 5 -7.43 -5.67 -2.91
CA GLU A 5 -6.02 -5.93 -2.67
C GLU A 5 -5.20 -4.88 -3.40
N ILE A 6 -4.31 -4.22 -2.68
CA ILE A 6 -3.43 -3.23 -3.26
C ILE A 6 -2.09 -3.91 -3.54
N GLN A 7 -1.68 -3.90 -4.80
CA GLN A 7 -0.47 -4.57 -5.24
C GLN A 7 0.64 -3.58 -5.48
N SER A 8 1.88 -4.02 -5.25
CA SER A 8 3.04 -3.23 -5.65
C SER A 8 3.14 -3.23 -7.18
N GLU A 9 3.35 -2.07 -7.75
CA GLU A 9 3.54 -1.94 -9.19
C GLU A 9 4.99 -2.10 -9.60
N VAL A 10 5.89 -2.25 -8.62
CA VAL A 10 7.32 -2.35 -8.87
C VAL A 10 7.95 -3.37 -7.95
N THR A 11 9.12 -3.86 -8.34
CA THR A 11 9.99 -4.62 -7.46
C THR A 11 10.91 -3.63 -6.76
N GLY A 12 10.92 -3.65 -5.44
CA GLY A 12 11.71 -2.71 -4.66
C GLY A 12 11.67 -3.04 -3.18
N THR A 13 11.79 -2.03 -2.35
CA THR A 13 11.82 -2.18 -0.89
C THR A 13 10.83 -1.19 -0.27
N VAL A 14 10.12 -1.61 0.76
CA VAL A 14 9.24 -0.72 1.51
C VAL A 14 10.12 0.27 2.27
N TRP A 15 10.05 1.55 1.88
CA TRP A 15 10.84 2.58 2.55
C TRP A 15 10.12 3.13 3.77
N LYS A 16 8.82 3.40 3.62
CA LYS A 16 8.06 3.98 4.71
C LYS A 16 6.59 3.61 4.58
N ILE A 17 5.95 3.30 5.71
CA ILE A 17 4.52 3.05 5.76
C ILE A 17 3.87 4.29 6.36
N GLU A 18 2.99 4.94 5.60
CA GLU A 18 2.40 6.23 5.96
C GLU A 18 1.08 6.09 6.72
N MET A 19 0.40 4.95 6.60
CA MET A 19 -0.91 4.73 7.20
C MET A 19 -0.89 3.50 8.09
N LYS A 20 -1.91 3.38 8.94
CA LYS A 20 -2.04 2.27 9.89
C LYS A 20 -3.31 1.50 9.60
N VAL A 21 -3.32 0.23 9.97
CA VAL A 21 -4.54 -0.58 9.94
C VAL A 21 -5.60 0.12 10.81
N GLY A 22 -6.78 0.27 10.25
CA GLY A 22 -7.90 0.97 10.88
C GLY A 22 -8.09 2.40 10.40
N ASP A 23 -7.12 2.96 9.68
CA ASP A 23 -7.25 4.33 9.16
C ASP A 23 -8.29 4.38 8.07
N ASP A 24 -9.02 5.49 8.01
CA ASP A 24 -9.89 5.77 6.89
C ASP A 24 -9.03 6.20 5.70
N ILE A 25 -9.41 5.73 4.54
CA ILE A 25 -8.67 5.97 3.31
C ILE A 25 -9.57 6.65 2.29
N SER A 26 -9.00 7.59 1.57
CA SER A 26 -9.65 8.23 0.42
C SER A 26 -8.87 7.89 -0.85
N ASP A 27 -9.58 7.89 -1.97
CA ASP A 27 -8.94 7.73 -3.28
C ASP A 27 -7.80 8.72 -3.41
N GLY A 28 -6.62 8.23 -3.78
CA GLY A 28 -5.42 9.05 -3.92
C GLY A 28 -4.55 9.14 -2.68
N ASP A 29 -5.00 8.61 -1.53
CA ASP A 29 -4.17 8.62 -0.32
C ASP A 29 -2.98 7.70 -0.48
N THR A 30 -1.83 8.14 0.02
CA THR A 30 -0.61 7.34 0.02
C THR A 30 -0.61 6.40 1.21
N ILE A 31 -0.55 5.10 0.95
CA ILE A 31 -0.53 4.07 2.00
C ILE A 31 0.90 3.85 2.47
N MET A 32 1.81 3.73 1.52
CA MET A 32 3.23 3.53 1.82
C MET A 32 4.07 4.02 0.66
N ILE A 33 5.37 4.15 0.88
CA ILE A 33 6.31 4.56 -0.15
C ILE A 33 7.31 3.45 -0.34
N LEU A 34 7.50 3.05 -1.59
CA LEU A 34 8.49 2.05 -1.97
C LEU A 34 9.69 2.75 -2.58
N GLU A 35 10.87 2.15 -2.42
CA GLU A 35 12.08 2.60 -3.09
C GLU A 35 12.44 1.58 -4.15
N SER A 36 12.61 2.04 -5.38
CA SER A 36 13.03 1.20 -6.50
C SER A 36 13.94 2.03 -7.38
N MET A 37 15.13 1.53 -7.66
CA MET A 37 16.10 2.21 -8.55
C MET A 37 16.37 3.65 -8.11
N LYS A 38 16.51 3.87 -6.79
CA LYS A 38 16.79 5.17 -6.18
C LYS A 38 15.64 6.18 -6.36
N MET A 39 14.45 5.70 -6.67
CA MET A 39 13.26 6.54 -6.76
C MET A 39 12.26 6.15 -5.68
N GLU A 40 11.55 7.13 -5.19
CA GLU A 40 10.47 6.91 -4.24
C GLU A 40 9.16 6.77 -5.01
N ILE A 41 8.48 5.65 -4.81
CA ILE A 41 7.27 5.35 -5.56
C ILE A 41 6.13 5.16 -4.55
N PRO A 42 5.12 6.04 -4.57
CA PRO A 42 4.02 5.90 -3.62
C PRO A 42 3.07 4.77 -4.03
N VAL A 43 2.60 4.03 -3.03
CA VAL A 43 1.50 3.08 -3.21
C VAL A 43 0.25 3.82 -2.75
N ILE A 44 -0.65 4.09 -3.68
CA ILE A 44 -1.84 4.89 -3.39
C ILE A 44 -3.08 4.02 -3.47
N SER A 45 -4.10 4.43 -2.72
CA SER A 45 -5.41 3.82 -2.82
C SER A 45 -6.15 4.37 -4.02
N THR A 46 -6.88 3.51 -4.73
CA THR A 46 -7.75 3.94 -5.82
C THR A 46 -9.22 3.94 -5.41
N GLU A 47 -9.49 3.67 -4.14
CA GLU A 47 -10.85 3.56 -3.61
C GLU A 47 -10.93 4.23 -2.25
N ASP A 48 -12.13 4.73 -1.91
CA ASP A 48 -12.43 5.17 -0.57
C ASP A 48 -12.76 3.96 0.29
N GLY A 49 -12.35 3.96 1.53
CA GLY A 49 -12.65 2.86 2.43
C GLY A 49 -11.84 2.91 3.71
N LYS A 50 -11.52 1.74 4.21
CA LYS A 50 -10.73 1.60 5.44
C LYS A 50 -9.59 0.63 5.18
N LEU A 51 -8.41 0.98 5.67
CA LEU A 51 -7.24 0.11 5.57
C LEU A 51 -7.39 -1.00 6.62
N VAL A 52 -7.57 -2.24 6.15
CA VAL A 52 -7.83 -3.36 7.06
C VAL A 52 -6.63 -4.27 7.25
N GLU A 53 -5.69 -4.30 6.30
CA GLU A 53 -4.47 -5.09 6.45
C GLU A 53 -3.30 -4.39 5.78
N ILE A 54 -2.12 -4.54 6.41
CA ILE A 54 -0.84 -4.21 5.79
C ILE A 54 -0.01 -5.50 5.86
N LEU A 55 0.40 -6.00 4.70
CA LEU A 55 1.02 -7.33 4.58
C LEU A 55 2.53 -7.28 4.52
N VAL A 56 3.12 -6.10 4.64
CA VAL A 56 4.57 -5.90 4.56
C VAL A 56 5.01 -4.96 5.67
N LYS A 57 6.31 -4.91 5.91
CA LYS A 57 6.92 -4.06 6.94
C LYS A 57 7.91 -3.12 6.28
N GLU A 58 8.25 -2.03 6.99
CA GLU A 58 9.30 -1.14 6.54
C GLU A 58 10.60 -1.93 6.36
N GLU A 59 11.34 -1.59 5.30
CA GLU A 59 12.60 -2.20 4.90
C GLU A 59 12.46 -3.62 4.33
N GLU A 60 11.24 -4.10 4.14
CA GLU A 60 11.00 -5.42 3.57
C GLU A 60 11.02 -5.32 2.04
N PRO A 61 11.66 -6.29 1.35
CA PRO A 61 11.61 -6.30 -0.12
C PRO A 61 10.24 -6.74 -0.61
N VAL A 62 9.82 -6.17 -1.73
CA VAL A 62 8.55 -6.52 -2.39
C VAL A 62 8.79 -6.76 -3.86
N SER A 63 7.96 -7.62 -4.44
CA SER A 63 8.00 -7.92 -5.87
C SER A 63 6.82 -7.26 -6.57
N GLU A 64 7.01 -6.95 -7.83
CA GLU A 64 5.93 -6.44 -8.66
C GLU A 64 4.75 -7.42 -8.63
N GLY A 65 3.55 -6.92 -8.39
CA GLY A 65 2.34 -7.73 -8.29
C GLY A 65 2.06 -8.30 -6.90
N GLN A 66 3.00 -8.15 -5.96
CA GLN A 66 2.80 -8.63 -4.60
C GLN A 66 1.75 -7.76 -3.89
N VAL A 67 0.81 -8.41 -3.20
CA VAL A 67 -0.18 -7.68 -2.42
C VAL A 67 0.48 -7.11 -1.18
N VAL A 68 0.38 -5.80 -0.98
CA VAL A 68 1.04 -5.11 0.14
C VAL A 68 0.05 -4.58 1.16
N ALA A 69 -1.21 -4.40 0.77
CA ALA A 69 -2.24 -3.88 1.68
C ALA A 69 -3.61 -4.33 1.19
N VAL A 70 -4.58 -4.28 2.09
CA VAL A 70 -5.97 -4.59 1.76
C VAL A 70 -6.84 -3.45 2.30
N VAL A 71 -7.72 -2.94 1.45
CA VAL A 71 -8.65 -1.87 1.76
C VAL A 71 -10.07 -2.44 1.70
N GLU A 72 -10.88 -2.16 2.70
CA GLU A 72 -12.29 -2.52 2.68
C GLU A 72 -13.08 -1.33 2.18
N THR A 73 -13.80 -1.52 1.07
CA THR A 73 -14.63 -0.48 0.49
C THR A 73 -16.07 -0.64 0.96
N SER A 74 -16.80 0.45 1.00
CA SER A 74 -18.21 0.41 1.43
C SER A 74 -19.15 0.21 0.26
#